data_f59c44a6ae46aca984ae756f95f82e0e
#
_entry.id   f59c44a6ae46aca984ae756f95f82e0e
#
_cell.length_a   1.000
_cell.length_b   1.000
_cell.length_c   1.000
_cell.angle_alpha   90.00
_cell.angle_beta   90.00
_cell.angle_gamma   90.00
#
_symmetry.space_group_name_H-M   'P 1'
#
loop_
_entity.id
_entity.type
_entity.pdbx_description
1 polymer ?
#
loop_
_entity_poly.entity_id
_entity_poly.type
_entity_poly.pdbx_seq_one_letter_code
_entity_poly.pdbx_strand_id
1 'polypeptide(L)'
;MGDFSHPIAPSSLINPHGWRSGLRVIAYLGLALTLVTFKLAHAGTAIAAKTTAGLSRAEDYSEQRLLEVFALMARGQSREALAKAQKLVQDYPHFQLAQLVYGDLLAARTRPLQTLGDMAPDAARAGAATLADLREETKQRIGNVKERPPEGFVPSQFLKMAPQTRSAIAIDASRSRLYLFENTPTGLQLKADYYVSVGKAGVSKSQEGDQRTPLGVYFISSRLDRKTLTDFYGIGALTLNYPNMLDVRRGKSGSGIWLHGTPPNQFARAPHSTDGCLVLSNPDIRTLMETTTVRNTPVVVASQLVWKSPKQLEDPAKSFAATLENWRTAKSSGDLKKTLAFYTPDFSSYGKSLDQFTPMLKAEMKASKGRNVELKDLSYFQWSDSAETMVVSFGEVSAGKRTGMHKRQYWVRSSNEWKIFFEGVH
;
A
#
# COMPACT_ATOMS: atom_id res chain seq x y z
N MET A 1 4.89 58.16 33.20
CA MET A 1 6.19 58.21 33.90
C MET A 1 7.06 57.24 33.14
N GLY A 2 7.82 57.67 32.35
CA GLY A 2 9.09 58.35 32.10
C GLY A 2 9.94 57.38 31.33
N ASP A 3 10.31 57.53 30.22
CA ASP A 3 10.93 58.55 29.31
C ASP A 3 12.44 58.38 29.21
N PHE A 4 12.93 58.68 28.02
CA PHE A 4 14.32 58.94 27.59
C PHE A 4 15.22 57.76 27.25
N SER A 5 16.03 57.74 26.22
CA SER A 5 16.28 58.60 25.03
C SER A 5 17.41 57.96 24.23
N HIS A 6 17.41 58.14 22.96
CA HIS A 6 18.57 58.04 22.08
C HIS A 6 19.63 59.13 22.44
N PRO A 7 20.92 59.08 21.96
CA PRO A 7 21.20 59.33 20.56
C PRO A 7 22.56 58.82 19.92
N ILE A 8 22.64 58.89 18.61
CA ILE A 8 23.65 59.49 17.71
C ILE A 8 24.89 58.68 17.30
N ALA A 9 24.97 58.51 16.00
CA ALA A 9 26.18 58.27 15.20
C ALA A 9 27.14 59.49 15.19
N PRO A 10 28.37 59.45 14.67
CA PRO A 10 28.57 59.59 13.24
C PRO A 10 29.88 59.03 12.58
N SER A 11 29.83 58.96 11.26
CA SER A 11 30.77 59.43 10.22
C SER A 11 32.10 58.70 9.98
N SER A 12 32.20 58.22 8.80
CA SER A 12 32.96 58.61 7.61
C SER A 12 34.34 57.97 7.44
N LEU A 13 34.58 57.40 6.25
CA LEU A 13 35.57 57.86 5.27
C LEU A 13 35.66 56.89 4.08
N ILE A 14 35.44 57.39 2.95
CA ILE A 14 35.74 57.33 1.55
C ILE A 14 37.16 56.77 1.26
N ASN A 15 37.35 55.81 0.39
CA ASN A 15 37.64 55.79 -1.06
C ASN A 15 38.61 54.66 -1.49
N PRO A 16 39.01 54.53 -2.76
CA PRO A 16 38.47 53.60 -3.74
C PRO A 16 39.59 52.67 -4.31
N HIS A 17 39.21 51.89 -5.29
CA HIS A 17 39.98 51.00 -6.22
C HIS A 17 39.64 49.53 -5.98
N GLY A 18 39.26 48.78 -6.92
CA GLY A 18 39.43 48.73 -8.31
C GLY A 18 38.69 47.53 -8.92
N TRP A 19 38.26 47.71 -10.10
CA TRP A 19 37.73 46.69 -11.02
C TRP A 19 38.58 45.40 -11.03
N ARG A 20 37.93 44.27 -10.86
CA ARG A 20 38.20 42.94 -11.53
C ARG A 20 37.58 41.81 -10.71
N SER A 21 36.40 41.32 -11.16
CA SER A 21 36.04 39.89 -11.12
C SER A 21 34.56 39.69 -11.44
N GLY A 22 34.22 39.95 -12.67
CA GLY A 22 32.98 39.49 -13.26
C GLY A 22 33.29 38.32 -14.18
N LEU A 23 33.49 37.09 -13.63
CA LEU A 23 33.62 35.88 -14.46
C LEU A 23 33.75 34.61 -13.63
N ARG A 24 32.93 34.44 -12.60
CA ARG A 24 32.93 33.16 -11.84
C ARG A 24 31.51 32.64 -11.42
N VAL A 25 30.44 33.26 -11.86
CA VAL A 25 29.08 32.83 -11.45
C VAL A 25 28.35 31.99 -12.53
N ILE A 26 28.89 31.91 -13.76
CA ILE A 26 28.24 31.18 -14.87
C ILE A 26 28.59 29.69 -14.92
N ALA A 27 29.65 29.25 -14.21
CA ALA A 27 30.11 27.85 -14.27
C ALA A 27 29.34 26.86 -13.37
N TYR A 28 28.61 27.33 -12.37
CA TYR A 28 27.90 26.42 -11.43
C TYR A 28 26.45 26.07 -11.82
N LEU A 29 25.80 26.87 -12.68
CA LEU A 29 24.47 26.56 -13.16
C LEU A 29 24.48 25.56 -14.33
N GLY A 30 25.56 25.47 -15.09
CA GLY A 30 25.73 24.50 -16.16
C GLY A 30 25.96 23.06 -15.67
N LEU A 31 26.60 22.88 -14.51
CA LEU A 31 26.94 21.55 -13.97
C LEU A 31 25.76 20.87 -13.30
N ALA A 32 24.82 21.64 -12.72
CA ALA A 32 23.61 21.09 -12.11
C ALA A 32 22.61 20.62 -13.17
N LEU A 33 22.55 21.29 -14.33
CA LEU A 33 21.64 20.92 -15.42
C LEU A 33 22.13 19.67 -16.17
N THR A 34 23.45 19.50 -16.32
CA THR A 34 24.02 18.30 -16.95
C THR A 34 23.92 17.05 -16.07
N LEU A 35 23.97 17.18 -14.75
CA LEU A 35 23.79 16.06 -13.84
C LEU A 35 22.34 15.56 -13.76
N VAL A 36 21.35 16.43 -13.92
CA VAL A 36 19.93 16.05 -13.99
C VAL A 36 19.58 15.38 -15.31
N THR A 37 20.12 15.87 -16.43
CA THR A 37 19.93 15.25 -17.77
C THR A 37 20.63 13.89 -17.86
N PHE A 38 21.82 13.74 -17.28
CA PHE A 38 22.54 12.45 -17.28
C PHE A 38 21.86 11.37 -16.42
N LYS A 39 21.27 11.74 -15.28
CA LYS A 39 20.48 10.81 -14.44
C LYS A 39 19.14 10.42 -15.10
N LEU A 40 18.51 11.29 -15.86
CA LEU A 40 17.29 10.99 -16.62
C LEU A 40 17.56 10.10 -17.84
N ALA A 41 18.69 10.27 -18.52
CA ALA A 41 19.08 9.43 -19.66
C ALA A 41 19.34 7.96 -19.25
N HIS A 42 19.96 7.70 -18.09
CA HIS A 42 20.15 6.35 -17.58
C HIS A 42 18.84 5.70 -17.07
N ALA A 43 17.89 6.50 -16.62
CA ALA A 43 16.56 6.00 -16.25
C ALA A 43 15.73 5.61 -17.49
N GLY A 44 15.90 6.33 -18.62
CA GLY A 44 15.19 6.03 -19.87
C GLY A 44 15.56 4.66 -20.47
N THR A 45 16.83 4.26 -20.39
CA THR A 45 17.29 2.94 -20.86
C THR A 45 16.83 1.80 -19.94
N ALA A 46 16.74 2.03 -18.63
CA ALA A 46 16.22 1.03 -17.68
C ALA A 46 14.70 0.82 -17.83
N ILE A 47 13.95 1.86 -18.20
CA ILE A 47 12.50 1.78 -18.46
C ILE A 47 12.21 0.96 -19.71
N ALA A 48 12.97 1.14 -20.79
CA ALA A 48 12.75 0.44 -22.07
C ALA A 48 13.15 -1.05 -22.04
N ALA A 49 14.15 -1.43 -21.25
CA ALA A 49 14.67 -2.80 -21.22
C ALA A 49 13.88 -3.74 -20.27
N LYS A 50 13.14 -3.22 -19.29
CA LYS A 50 12.39 -4.02 -18.32
C LYS A 50 10.88 -4.15 -18.62
N THR A 51 10.36 -3.39 -19.58
CA THR A 51 8.93 -3.40 -19.92
C THR A 51 8.50 -4.58 -20.79
N THR A 52 9.44 -5.37 -21.31
CA THR A 52 9.15 -6.44 -22.30
C THR A 52 9.16 -7.86 -21.76
N ALA A 53 9.46 -8.09 -20.51
CA ALA A 53 9.46 -9.44 -19.94
C ALA A 53 8.23 -9.68 -19.04
N GLY A 54 7.19 -10.25 -19.60
CA GLY A 54 6.24 -11.10 -18.88
C GLY A 54 5.00 -10.46 -18.29
N LEU A 55 4.22 -9.67 -19.05
CA LEU A 55 2.84 -9.39 -18.69
C LEU A 55 1.91 -9.84 -19.83
N SER A 56 1.11 -10.84 -19.55
CA SER A 56 0.13 -11.38 -20.48
C SER A 56 -1.20 -10.62 -20.36
N ARG A 57 -1.66 -10.12 -21.51
CA ARG A 57 -3.04 -9.86 -21.94
C ARG A 57 -3.86 -8.75 -21.29
N ALA A 58 -4.15 -7.75 -22.11
CA ALA A 58 -5.37 -6.92 -22.17
C ALA A 58 -5.86 -6.26 -20.87
N GLU A 59 -4.97 -5.85 -19.98
CA GLU A 59 -5.25 -5.01 -18.84
C GLU A 59 -4.92 -3.55 -19.19
N ASP A 60 -5.64 -2.63 -18.59
CA ASP A 60 -5.54 -1.21 -18.88
C ASP A 60 -4.13 -0.66 -18.60
N TYR A 61 -3.35 -0.45 -19.66
CA TYR A 61 -1.97 0.01 -19.60
C TYR A 61 -1.83 1.53 -19.46
N SER A 62 -2.83 2.23 -18.95
CA SER A 62 -2.84 3.71 -18.90
C SER A 62 -1.62 4.28 -18.18
N GLU A 63 -1.23 3.72 -17.04
CA GLU A 63 -0.03 4.14 -16.31
C GLU A 63 1.25 3.82 -17.10
N GLN A 64 1.35 2.62 -17.68
CA GLN A 64 2.52 2.24 -18.49
C GLN A 64 2.68 3.16 -19.70
N ARG A 65 1.57 3.52 -20.35
CA ARG A 65 1.56 4.49 -21.48
C ARG A 65 2.03 5.88 -21.04
N LEU A 66 1.61 6.34 -19.86
CA LEU A 66 2.10 7.59 -19.29
C LEU A 66 3.61 7.52 -18.98
N LEU A 67 4.07 6.44 -18.40
CA LEU A 67 5.49 6.23 -18.10
C LEU A 67 6.33 6.14 -19.37
N GLU A 68 5.79 5.56 -20.45
CA GLU A 68 6.42 5.56 -21.78
C GLU A 68 6.56 6.98 -22.33
N VAL A 69 5.53 7.83 -22.18
CA VAL A 69 5.61 9.25 -22.55
C VAL A 69 6.75 9.95 -21.81
N PHE A 70 6.85 9.76 -20.49
CA PHE A 70 7.96 10.32 -19.70
C PHE A 70 9.33 9.80 -20.17
N ALA A 71 9.41 8.51 -20.49
CA ALA A 71 10.66 7.93 -21.00
C ALA A 71 11.07 8.52 -22.36
N LEU A 72 10.12 8.78 -23.25
CA LEU A 72 10.36 9.46 -24.53
C LEU A 72 10.80 10.92 -24.34
N MET A 73 10.14 11.64 -23.43
CA MET A 73 10.54 13.01 -23.07
C MET A 73 11.98 13.05 -22.56
N ALA A 74 12.34 12.13 -21.65
CA ALA A 74 13.70 12.04 -21.10
C ALA A 74 14.78 11.75 -22.16
N ARG A 75 14.42 11.10 -23.26
CA ARG A 75 15.30 10.82 -24.42
C ARG A 75 15.30 11.92 -25.48
N GLY A 76 14.54 13.00 -25.29
CA GLY A 76 14.40 14.07 -26.28
C GLY A 76 13.54 13.71 -27.49
N GLN A 77 12.81 12.58 -27.45
CA GLN A 77 11.93 12.10 -28.54
C GLN A 77 10.57 12.80 -28.49
N SER A 78 10.57 14.13 -28.52
CA SER A 78 9.39 14.98 -28.27
C SER A 78 8.22 14.74 -29.23
N ARG A 79 8.50 14.45 -30.52
CA ARG A 79 7.44 14.18 -31.50
C ARG A 79 6.67 12.90 -31.18
N GLU A 80 7.38 11.82 -30.82
CA GLU A 80 6.78 10.55 -30.47
C GLU A 80 6.06 10.64 -29.10
N ALA A 81 6.68 11.30 -28.12
CA ALA A 81 6.07 11.59 -26.82
C ALA A 81 4.73 12.31 -26.98
N LEU A 82 4.68 13.35 -27.85
CA LEU A 82 3.45 14.10 -28.12
C LEU A 82 2.35 13.22 -28.72
N ALA A 83 2.68 12.40 -29.73
CA ALA A 83 1.71 11.51 -30.36
C ALA A 83 1.13 10.48 -29.36
N LYS A 84 1.98 9.90 -28.50
CA LYS A 84 1.56 8.95 -27.46
C LYS A 84 0.74 9.63 -26.36
N ALA A 85 1.13 10.83 -25.92
CA ALA A 85 0.37 11.61 -24.94
C ALA A 85 -1.01 11.99 -25.48
N GLN A 86 -1.09 12.43 -26.76
CA GLN A 86 -2.36 12.73 -27.42
C GLN A 86 -3.29 11.50 -27.43
N LYS A 87 -2.78 10.34 -27.81
CA LYS A 87 -3.56 9.10 -27.82
C LYS A 87 -4.01 8.70 -26.40
N LEU A 88 -3.15 8.87 -25.39
CA LEU A 88 -3.49 8.60 -24.01
C LEU A 88 -4.64 9.49 -23.51
N VAL A 89 -4.61 10.79 -23.81
CA VAL A 89 -5.67 11.75 -23.45
C VAL A 89 -6.98 11.46 -24.20
N GLN A 90 -6.92 11.02 -25.45
CA GLN A 90 -8.12 10.60 -26.21
C GLN A 90 -8.79 9.38 -25.58
N ASP A 91 -7.99 8.40 -25.16
CA ASP A 91 -8.51 7.15 -24.55
C ASP A 91 -8.95 7.36 -23.09
N TYR A 92 -8.31 8.30 -22.37
CA TYR A 92 -8.61 8.63 -20.96
C TYR A 92 -8.76 10.16 -20.77
N PRO A 93 -9.88 10.75 -21.22
CA PRO A 93 -10.07 12.20 -21.22
C PRO A 93 -10.13 12.83 -19.83
N HIS A 94 -10.31 12.05 -18.77
CA HIS A 94 -10.33 12.52 -17.38
C HIS A 94 -9.01 12.23 -16.64
N PHE A 95 -7.97 11.77 -17.34
CA PHE A 95 -6.65 11.58 -16.76
C PHE A 95 -5.87 12.91 -16.71
N GLN A 96 -6.08 13.67 -15.64
CA GLN A 96 -5.56 15.03 -15.49
C GLN A 96 -4.03 15.10 -15.64
N LEU A 97 -3.28 14.15 -15.08
CA LEU A 97 -1.83 14.12 -15.26
C LEU A 97 -1.42 13.91 -16.72
N ALA A 98 -2.12 13.05 -17.44
CA ALA A 98 -1.86 12.86 -18.88
C ALA A 98 -2.18 14.13 -19.68
N GLN A 99 -3.26 14.83 -19.33
CA GLN A 99 -3.61 16.13 -19.94
C GLN A 99 -2.53 17.19 -19.68
N LEU A 100 -2.01 17.25 -18.43
CA LEU A 100 -0.93 18.18 -18.08
C LEU A 100 0.31 17.92 -18.93
N VAL A 101 0.74 16.65 -19.02
CA VAL A 101 1.91 16.23 -19.81
C VAL A 101 1.70 16.51 -21.30
N TYR A 102 0.50 16.27 -21.83
CA TYR A 102 0.16 16.60 -23.22
C TYR A 102 0.22 18.11 -23.47
N GLY A 103 -0.33 18.92 -22.56
CA GLY A 103 -0.25 20.38 -22.62
C GLY A 103 1.21 20.89 -22.60
N ASP A 104 2.04 20.35 -21.73
CA ASP A 104 3.46 20.66 -21.67
C ASP A 104 4.18 20.32 -22.99
N LEU A 105 3.93 19.15 -23.56
CA LEU A 105 4.51 18.74 -24.84
C LEU A 105 4.07 19.65 -26.02
N LEU A 106 2.85 20.18 -25.98
CA LEU A 106 2.39 21.18 -26.94
C LEU A 106 3.13 22.53 -26.76
N ALA A 107 3.25 22.99 -25.50
CA ALA A 107 3.95 24.23 -25.18
C ALA A 107 5.45 24.16 -25.52
N ALA A 108 6.07 22.99 -25.35
CA ALA A 108 7.48 22.75 -25.69
C ALA A 108 7.82 22.94 -27.17
N ARG A 109 6.80 23.00 -28.07
CA ARG A 109 7.00 23.30 -29.48
C ARG A 109 7.30 24.78 -29.75
N THR A 110 6.93 25.66 -28.83
CA THR A 110 7.05 27.12 -28.98
C THR A 110 8.04 27.75 -28.03
N ARG A 111 8.29 27.11 -26.88
CA ARG A 111 9.22 27.59 -25.85
C ARG A 111 9.81 26.44 -25.03
N PRO A 112 11.00 26.59 -24.45
CA PRO A 112 11.55 25.63 -23.51
C PRO A 112 10.68 25.56 -22.27
N LEU A 113 10.47 24.32 -21.73
CA LEU A 113 9.81 24.10 -20.46
C LEU A 113 10.84 24.10 -19.33
N GLN A 114 10.49 24.73 -18.21
CA GLN A 114 11.33 24.76 -17.01
C GLN A 114 10.92 23.71 -15.98
N THR A 115 9.63 23.40 -15.89
CA THR A 115 9.05 22.45 -14.94
C THR A 115 7.87 21.71 -15.57
N LEU A 116 7.45 20.63 -14.94
CA LEU A 116 6.16 19.99 -15.27
C LEU A 116 5.02 20.95 -14.94
N GLY A 117 4.11 21.19 -15.90
CA GLY A 117 3.02 22.14 -15.75
C GLY A 117 3.53 23.59 -15.78
N ASP A 118 4.43 23.88 -16.73
CA ASP A 118 5.00 25.21 -16.95
C ASP A 118 4.00 26.09 -17.74
N MET A 119 3.09 26.74 -17.01
CA MET A 119 2.01 27.57 -17.54
C MET A 119 2.21 29.05 -17.17
N ALA A 120 1.38 29.94 -17.76
CA ALA A 120 1.41 31.35 -17.42
C ALA A 120 1.23 31.61 -15.92
N PRO A 121 1.90 32.63 -15.33
CA PRO A 121 1.90 32.84 -13.88
C PRO A 121 0.51 32.95 -13.25
N ASP A 122 -0.45 33.56 -13.93
CA ASP A 122 -1.82 33.70 -13.42
C ASP A 122 -2.56 32.37 -13.37
N ALA A 123 -2.44 31.55 -14.41
CA ALA A 123 -2.99 30.20 -14.46
C ALA A 123 -2.31 29.28 -13.41
N ALA A 124 -1.00 29.42 -13.24
CA ALA A 124 -0.23 28.68 -12.26
C ALA A 124 -0.67 29.04 -10.82
N ARG A 125 -0.96 30.32 -10.54
CA ARG A 125 -1.49 30.74 -9.25
C ARG A 125 -2.90 30.23 -8.99
N ALA A 126 -3.78 30.33 -9.99
CA ALA A 126 -5.17 29.86 -9.88
C ALA A 126 -5.25 28.33 -9.68
N GLY A 127 -4.35 27.56 -10.28
CA GLY A 127 -4.29 26.10 -10.21
C GLY A 127 -3.20 25.52 -9.28
N ALA A 128 -2.62 26.34 -8.38
CA ALA A 128 -1.41 25.97 -7.64
C ALA A 128 -1.54 24.67 -6.85
N ALA A 129 -2.65 24.45 -6.16
CA ALA A 129 -2.90 23.23 -5.38
C ALA A 129 -2.98 21.99 -6.30
N THR A 130 -3.79 22.06 -7.36
CA THR A 130 -3.92 20.96 -8.33
C THR A 130 -2.59 20.66 -9.01
N LEU A 131 -1.81 21.69 -9.34
CA LEU A 131 -0.49 21.51 -9.96
C LEU A 131 0.50 20.86 -8.99
N ALA A 132 0.47 21.22 -7.72
CA ALA A 132 1.28 20.58 -6.69
C ALA A 132 0.91 19.08 -6.55
N ASP A 133 -0.37 18.75 -6.51
CA ASP A 133 -0.90 17.40 -6.46
C ASP A 133 -0.45 16.56 -7.66
N LEU A 134 -0.54 17.08 -8.88
CA LEU A 134 -0.12 16.39 -10.10
C LEU A 134 1.41 16.20 -10.16
N ARG A 135 2.18 17.13 -9.63
CA ARG A 135 3.64 16.99 -9.50
C ARG A 135 4.02 15.89 -8.49
N GLU A 136 3.31 15.84 -7.36
CA GLU A 136 3.55 14.77 -6.39
C GLU A 136 3.11 13.39 -6.93
N GLU A 137 1.96 13.31 -7.61
CA GLU A 137 1.54 12.09 -8.32
C GLU A 137 2.61 11.63 -9.32
N THR A 138 3.17 12.56 -10.11
CA THR A 138 4.24 12.28 -11.06
C THR A 138 5.48 11.71 -10.39
N LYS A 139 5.89 12.31 -9.28
CA LYS A 139 7.05 11.88 -8.49
C LYS A 139 6.85 10.44 -7.97
N GLN A 140 5.67 10.12 -7.44
CA GLN A 140 5.34 8.77 -6.96
C GLN A 140 5.35 7.76 -8.11
N ARG A 141 4.72 8.06 -9.24
CA ARG A 141 4.66 7.14 -10.40
C ARG A 141 6.05 6.87 -10.99
N ILE A 142 6.87 7.90 -11.19
CA ILE A 142 8.24 7.75 -11.71
C ILE A 142 9.14 7.08 -10.68
N GLY A 143 9.02 7.41 -9.39
CA GLY A 143 9.77 6.80 -8.30
C GLY A 143 9.60 5.28 -8.24
N ASN A 144 8.36 4.82 -8.41
CA ASN A 144 8.02 3.40 -8.37
C ASN A 144 8.69 2.57 -9.48
N VAL A 145 8.95 3.18 -10.65
CA VAL A 145 9.68 2.49 -11.75
C VAL A 145 11.13 2.18 -11.35
N LYS A 146 11.76 3.11 -10.64
CA LYS A 146 13.18 2.98 -10.23
C LYS A 146 13.36 2.02 -9.06
N GLU A 147 12.37 1.90 -8.21
CA GLU A 147 12.43 1.22 -6.92
C GLU A 147 11.51 -0.01 -6.87
N ARG A 148 11.39 -0.72 -7.99
CA ARG A 148 10.63 -1.98 -8.02
C ARG A 148 11.24 -2.99 -7.05
N PRO A 149 10.38 -3.80 -6.37
CA PRO A 149 10.87 -4.89 -5.54
C PRO A 149 11.72 -5.86 -6.37
N PRO A 150 12.76 -6.47 -5.78
CA PRO A 150 13.54 -7.51 -6.46
C PRO A 150 12.62 -8.65 -6.89
N GLU A 151 12.93 -9.26 -8.04
CA GLU A 151 12.17 -10.40 -8.56
C GLU A 151 12.13 -11.55 -7.55
N GLY A 152 10.95 -12.14 -7.35
CA GLY A 152 10.72 -13.22 -6.41
C GLY A 152 10.68 -12.81 -4.93
N PHE A 153 10.89 -11.52 -4.61
CA PHE A 153 10.74 -11.03 -3.24
C PHE A 153 9.26 -10.74 -2.94
N VAL A 154 8.89 -10.94 -1.68
CA VAL A 154 7.54 -10.71 -1.18
C VAL A 154 7.58 -9.84 0.08
N PRO A 155 6.49 -9.15 0.43
CA PRO A 155 6.38 -8.45 1.71
C PRO A 155 6.63 -9.37 2.90
N SER A 156 7.42 -8.90 3.86
CA SER A 156 7.82 -9.66 5.05
C SER A 156 6.64 -10.18 5.88
N GLN A 157 5.46 -9.63 5.67
CA GLN A 157 4.23 -10.03 6.35
C GLN A 157 3.66 -11.37 5.85
N PHE A 158 3.98 -11.80 4.64
CA PHE A 158 3.45 -13.04 4.05
C PHE A 158 4.34 -14.24 4.35
N LEU A 159 4.23 -14.81 5.55
CA LEU A 159 5.06 -15.95 5.94
C LEU A 159 4.61 -17.26 5.29
N LYS A 160 3.30 -17.45 5.17
CA LYS A 160 2.70 -18.65 4.54
C LYS A 160 1.33 -18.32 3.99
N MET A 161 1.02 -18.86 2.83
CA MET A 161 -0.32 -18.77 2.26
C MET A 161 -0.87 -20.15 1.92
N ALA A 162 -2.12 -20.38 2.30
CA ALA A 162 -2.84 -21.59 1.93
C ALA A 162 -3.04 -21.67 0.41
N PRO A 163 -2.96 -22.86 -0.21
CA PRO A 163 -3.15 -23.00 -1.66
C PRO A 163 -4.48 -22.46 -2.18
N GLN A 164 -5.53 -22.47 -1.36
CA GLN A 164 -6.86 -21.96 -1.71
C GLN A 164 -6.94 -20.43 -1.74
N THR A 165 -6.01 -19.75 -1.08
CA THR A 165 -5.90 -18.28 -1.11
C THR A 165 -5.17 -17.89 -2.38
N ARG A 166 -5.94 -17.60 -3.46
CA ARG A 166 -5.40 -17.38 -4.81
C ARG A 166 -4.63 -16.10 -4.98
N SER A 167 -4.99 -15.07 -4.23
CA SER A 167 -4.39 -13.73 -4.35
C SER A 167 -4.12 -13.09 -3.01
N ALA A 168 -3.17 -12.17 -2.98
CA ALA A 168 -2.87 -11.30 -1.84
C ALA A 168 -2.60 -9.88 -2.32
N ILE A 169 -2.88 -8.91 -1.47
CA ILE A 169 -2.63 -7.50 -1.73
C ILE A 169 -1.67 -6.96 -0.66
N ALA A 170 -0.69 -6.17 -1.09
CA ALA A 170 0.15 -5.39 -0.18
C ALA A 170 0.20 -3.94 -0.64
N ILE A 171 0.09 -3.00 0.30
CA ILE A 171 0.05 -1.57 0.03
C ILE A 171 1.21 -0.90 0.77
N ASP A 172 2.02 -0.19 0.01
CA ASP A 172 3.09 0.69 0.49
C ASP A 172 2.57 2.13 0.44
N ALA A 173 2.19 2.66 1.60
CA ALA A 173 1.61 4.00 1.67
C ALA A 173 2.64 5.09 1.35
N SER A 174 3.92 4.90 1.70
CA SER A 174 4.99 5.86 1.42
C SER A 174 5.24 6.06 -0.08
N ARG A 175 4.86 5.06 -0.87
CA ARG A 175 5.03 5.04 -2.34
C ARG A 175 3.74 5.23 -3.10
N SER A 176 2.60 5.37 -2.43
CA SER A 176 1.28 5.35 -3.09
C SER A 176 1.15 4.14 -4.03
N ARG A 177 1.56 2.95 -3.56
CA ARG A 177 1.61 1.74 -4.41
C ARG A 177 0.90 0.56 -3.79
N LEU A 178 0.07 -0.08 -4.58
CA LEU A 178 -0.58 -1.36 -4.29
C LEU A 178 0.05 -2.43 -5.16
N TYR A 179 0.39 -3.55 -4.55
CA TYR A 179 0.95 -4.73 -5.21
C TYR A 179 -0.05 -5.89 -5.13
N LEU A 180 -0.41 -6.44 -6.28
CA LEU A 180 -1.25 -7.63 -6.39
C LEU A 180 -0.38 -8.86 -6.63
N PHE A 181 -0.52 -9.85 -5.76
CA PHE A 181 0.19 -11.13 -5.86
C PHE A 181 -0.79 -12.24 -6.26
N GLU A 182 -0.30 -13.15 -7.07
CA GLU A 182 -0.91 -14.45 -7.34
C GLU A 182 -0.20 -15.52 -6.50
N ASN A 183 -0.97 -16.35 -5.81
CA ASN A 183 -0.43 -17.49 -5.08
C ASN A 183 -0.38 -18.72 -5.98
N THR A 184 0.83 -19.09 -6.39
CA THR A 184 1.08 -20.21 -7.27
C THR A 184 1.61 -21.42 -6.50
N PRO A 185 1.68 -22.61 -7.10
CA PRO A 185 2.33 -23.77 -6.46
C PRO A 185 3.79 -23.54 -6.06
N THR A 186 4.46 -22.59 -6.70
CA THR A 186 5.86 -22.21 -6.40
C THR A 186 5.97 -21.03 -5.43
N GLY A 187 4.85 -20.54 -4.90
CA GLY A 187 4.78 -19.42 -3.95
C GLY A 187 4.13 -18.17 -4.52
N LEU A 188 4.18 -17.09 -3.76
CA LEU A 188 3.63 -15.80 -4.14
C LEU A 188 4.46 -15.17 -5.27
N GLN A 189 3.79 -14.77 -6.34
CA GLN A 189 4.37 -14.06 -7.46
C GLN A 189 3.69 -12.71 -7.65
N LEU A 190 4.48 -11.65 -7.83
CA LEU A 190 3.96 -10.33 -8.16
C LEU A 190 3.34 -10.35 -9.55
N LYS A 191 2.02 -10.12 -9.62
CA LYS A 191 1.25 -10.12 -10.87
C LYS A 191 1.15 -8.74 -11.48
N ALA A 192 0.83 -7.76 -10.65
CA ALA A 192 0.67 -6.37 -11.08
C ALA A 192 0.92 -5.42 -9.90
N ASP A 193 1.16 -4.16 -10.22
CA ASP A 193 1.22 -3.09 -9.25
C ASP A 193 0.48 -1.86 -9.77
N TYR A 194 -0.22 -1.13 -8.87
CA TYR A 194 -1.11 -0.04 -9.20
C TYR A 194 -0.81 1.19 -8.35
N TYR A 195 -1.02 2.37 -8.91
CA TYR A 195 -1.04 3.60 -8.13
C TYR A 195 -2.28 3.64 -7.24
N VAL A 196 -2.10 4.04 -5.98
CA VAL A 196 -3.16 4.15 -4.99
C VAL A 196 -3.04 5.44 -4.19
N SER A 197 -4.15 6.14 -4.00
CA SER A 197 -4.25 7.28 -3.08
C SER A 197 -4.66 6.80 -1.69
N VAL A 198 -4.07 7.38 -0.65
CA VAL A 198 -4.31 7.06 0.77
C VAL A 198 -4.88 8.26 1.53
N GLY A 199 -5.10 8.12 2.82
CA GLY A 199 -5.65 9.17 3.68
C GLY A 199 -4.88 10.48 3.63
N LYS A 200 -5.59 11.61 3.53
CA LYS A 200 -4.98 12.95 3.44
C LYS A 200 -4.20 13.36 4.70
N ALA A 201 -4.52 12.81 5.85
CA ALA A 201 -3.74 12.93 7.07
C ALA A 201 -2.69 11.81 7.21
N GLY A 202 -2.41 11.04 6.14
CA GLY A 202 -1.44 9.96 6.11
C GLY A 202 -2.01 8.63 6.60
N VAL A 203 -1.19 7.87 7.33
CA VAL A 203 -1.50 6.53 7.82
C VAL A 203 -1.63 6.48 9.34
N SER A 204 -1.77 5.29 9.91
CA SER A 204 -1.94 5.05 11.36
C SER A 204 -3.28 5.55 11.90
N LYS A 205 -4.36 5.17 11.20
CA LYS A 205 -5.74 5.45 11.65
C LYS A 205 -5.95 4.94 13.07
N SER A 206 -6.51 5.80 13.94
CA SER A 206 -6.79 5.49 15.34
C SER A 206 -8.25 5.72 15.72
N GLN A 207 -8.91 6.72 15.12
CA GLN A 207 -10.28 7.08 15.46
C GLN A 207 -11.09 7.47 14.22
N GLU A 208 -12.40 7.46 14.37
CA GLU A 208 -13.31 7.88 13.30
C GLU A 208 -13.04 9.34 12.90
N GLY A 209 -13.13 9.63 11.61
CA GLY A 209 -12.95 10.97 11.06
C GLY A 209 -11.52 11.51 11.01
N ASP A 210 -10.50 10.76 11.44
CA ASP A 210 -9.09 11.19 11.47
C ASP A 210 -8.42 11.30 10.09
N GLN A 211 -9.13 10.96 9.03
CA GLN A 211 -8.70 11.04 7.63
C GLN A 211 -7.41 10.24 7.34
N ARG A 212 -7.16 9.20 8.11
CA ARG A 212 -5.98 8.34 8.01
C ARG A 212 -6.34 6.96 7.48
N THR A 213 -5.42 6.38 6.73
CA THR A 213 -5.50 4.97 6.33
C THR A 213 -4.94 4.09 7.46
N PRO A 214 -5.62 3.00 7.84
CA PRO A 214 -5.12 2.11 8.88
C PRO A 214 -3.92 1.30 8.41
N LEU A 215 -3.05 0.91 9.33
CA LEU A 215 -1.94 -0.02 9.11
C LEU A 215 -2.24 -1.36 9.76
N GLY A 216 -1.95 -2.46 9.06
CA GLY A 216 -2.20 -3.80 9.58
C GLY A 216 -2.40 -4.86 8.51
N VAL A 217 -2.83 -6.03 8.96
CA VAL A 217 -3.25 -7.16 8.13
C VAL A 217 -4.77 -7.23 8.14
N TYR A 218 -5.37 -6.97 7.00
CA TYR A 218 -6.81 -6.98 6.77
C TYR A 218 -7.20 -8.08 5.80
N PHE A 219 -8.51 -8.24 5.62
CA PHE A 219 -9.09 -9.14 4.62
C PHE A 219 -10.22 -8.42 3.91
N ILE A 220 -10.41 -8.73 2.63
CA ILE A 220 -11.58 -8.27 1.90
C ILE A 220 -12.81 -8.90 2.54
N SER A 221 -13.72 -8.07 3.06
CA SER A 221 -14.93 -8.54 3.76
C SER A 221 -16.14 -8.63 2.86
N SER A 222 -16.27 -7.73 1.87
CA SER A 222 -17.32 -7.79 0.86
C SER A 222 -16.91 -7.11 -0.44
N ARG A 223 -17.67 -7.37 -1.50
CA ARG A 223 -17.60 -6.68 -2.79
C ARG A 223 -18.90 -5.92 -2.98
N LEU A 224 -18.78 -4.64 -3.30
CA LEU A 224 -19.91 -3.74 -3.54
C LEU A 224 -19.90 -3.33 -5.01
N ASP A 225 -20.98 -3.60 -5.71
CA ASP A 225 -21.15 -3.23 -7.10
C ASP A 225 -21.64 -1.78 -7.24
N ARG A 226 -21.34 -1.16 -8.37
CA ARG A 226 -21.74 0.22 -8.69
C ARG A 226 -23.24 0.50 -8.44
N LYS A 227 -24.11 -0.48 -8.69
CA LYS A 227 -25.55 -0.33 -8.52
C LYS A 227 -25.99 0.02 -7.09
N THR A 228 -25.16 -0.29 -6.11
CA THR A 228 -25.42 -0.05 -4.67
C THR A 228 -24.65 1.12 -4.12
N LEU A 229 -23.85 1.82 -4.94
CA LEU A 229 -22.93 2.88 -4.55
C LEU A 229 -23.26 4.18 -5.29
N THR A 230 -22.91 5.31 -4.67
CA THR A 230 -22.87 6.59 -5.37
C THR A 230 -21.70 6.64 -6.35
N ASP A 231 -21.75 7.55 -7.32
CA ASP A 231 -20.68 7.74 -8.31
C ASP A 231 -19.31 8.09 -7.69
N PHE A 232 -19.30 8.57 -6.44
CA PHE A 232 -18.09 8.86 -5.67
C PHE A 232 -17.14 7.66 -5.57
N TYR A 233 -17.68 6.44 -5.51
CA TYR A 233 -16.93 5.20 -5.39
C TYR A 233 -16.56 4.55 -6.74
N GLY A 234 -16.90 5.20 -7.85
CA GLY A 234 -16.59 4.72 -9.20
C GLY A 234 -17.38 3.47 -9.58
N ILE A 235 -16.68 2.48 -10.12
CA ILE A 235 -17.32 1.25 -10.65
C ILE A 235 -17.60 0.20 -9.58
N GLY A 236 -17.12 0.40 -8.34
CA GLY A 236 -17.35 -0.55 -7.25
C GLY A 236 -16.30 -0.42 -6.14
N ALA A 237 -16.46 -1.25 -5.12
CA ALA A 237 -15.58 -1.25 -3.96
C ALA A 237 -15.36 -2.65 -3.39
N LEU A 238 -14.21 -2.81 -2.73
CA LEU A 238 -13.85 -3.95 -1.88
C LEU A 238 -13.70 -3.43 -0.46
N THR A 239 -14.57 -3.86 0.45
CA THR A 239 -14.51 -3.43 1.85
C THR A 239 -13.45 -4.22 2.60
N LEU A 240 -12.78 -3.59 3.56
CA LEU A 240 -11.85 -4.25 4.49
C LEU A 240 -12.51 -4.50 5.84
N ASN A 241 -12.06 -5.53 6.55
CA ASN A 241 -12.49 -5.82 7.92
C ASN A 241 -11.80 -4.89 8.95
N TYR A 242 -11.78 -3.58 8.67
CA TYR A 242 -11.36 -2.57 9.64
C TYR A 242 -12.56 -2.10 10.49
N PRO A 243 -12.42 -1.96 11.83
CA PRO A 243 -11.26 -2.40 12.63
C PRO A 243 -11.19 -3.93 12.72
N ASN A 244 -9.98 -4.49 12.58
CA ASN A 244 -9.74 -5.89 12.85
C ASN A 244 -9.58 -6.13 14.36
N MET A 245 -9.36 -7.39 14.79
CA MET A 245 -9.33 -7.71 16.22
C MET A 245 -8.11 -7.13 16.95
N LEU A 246 -7.01 -6.86 16.25
CA LEU A 246 -5.87 -6.13 16.81
C LEU A 246 -6.20 -4.64 16.97
N ASP A 247 -6.89 -4.04 16.01
CA ASP A 247 -7.34 -2.65 16.09
C ASP A 247 -8.32 -2.47 17.25
N VAL A 248 -9.29 -3.38 17.39
CA VAL A 248 -10.25 -3.39 18.51
C VAL A 248 -9.53 -3.49 19.86
N ARG A 249 -8.58 -4.42 19.99
CA ARG A 249 -7.77 -4.59 21.22
C ARG A 249 -7.00 -3.31 21.57
N ARG A 250 -6.62 -2.52 20.56
CA ARG A 250 -5.89 -1.25 20.72
C ARG A 250 -6.81 -0.05 20.90
N GLY A 251 -8.12 -0.26 21.03
CA GLY A 251 -9.10 0.81 21.19
C GLY A 251 -9.31 1.70 19.97
N LYS A 252 -8.92 1.22 18.77
CA LYS A 252 -9.16 1.97 17.54
C LYS A 252 -10.63 1.92 17.16
N SER A 253 -11.13 3.01 16.57
CA SER A 253 -12.53 3.19 16.21
C SER A 253 -12.72 3.58 14.74
N GLY A 254 -13.98 3.74 14.34
CA GLY A 254 -14.41 4.03 12.99
C GLY A 254 -14.65 2.76 12.17
N SER A 255 -15.02 2.95 10.90
CA SER A 255 -15.35 1.88 9.96
C SER A 255 -15.20 2.37 8.52
N GLY A 256 -15.62 1.59 7.54
CA GLY A 256 -15.77 2.07 6.16
C GLY A 256 -14.44 2.31 5.43
N ILE A 257 -13.40 1.54 5.72
CA ILE A 257 -12.15 1.56 4.96
C ILE A 257 -12.30 0.58 3.78
N TRP A 258 -12.27 1.15 2.57
CA TRP A 258 -12.49 0.41 1.32
C TRP A 258 -11.37 0.66 0.32
N LEU A 259 -11.17 -0.32 -0.58
CA LEU A 259 -10.52 -0.09 -1.87
C LEU A 259 -11.63 0.23 -2.86
N HIS A 260 -11.57 1.36 -3.55
CA HIS A 260 -12.61 1.74 -4.50
C HIS A 260 -12.07 2.57 -5.67
N GLY A 261 -12.91 2.75 -6.69
CA GLY A 261 -12.58 3.54 -7.86
C GLY A 261 -12.76 5.05 -7.65
N THR A 262 -12.67 5.78 -8.75
CA THR A 262 -12.87 7.23 -8.82
C THR A 262 -14.20 7.58 -9.47
N PRO A 263 -14.78 8.77 -9.20
CA PRO A 263 -15.92 9.27 -9.94
C PRO A 263 -15.69 9.23 -11.46
N PRO A 264 -16.75 9.16 -12.30
CA PRO A 264 -16.60 9.04 -13.75
C PRO A 264 -15.82 10.17 -14.41
N ASN A 265 -15.80 11.37 -13.81
CA ASN A 265 -15.10 12.55 -14.29
C ASN A 265 -13.65 12.68 -13.75
N GLN A 266 -13.15 11.66 -13.07
CA GLN A 266 -11.80 11.65 -12.47
C GLN A 266 -11.12 10.32 -12.73
N PHE A 267 -9.86 10.32 -13.15
CA PHE A 267 -9.09 9.10 -13.39
C PHE A 267 -8.30 8.65 -12.16
N ALA A 268 -7.63 9.57 -11.49
CA ALA A 268 -6.83 9.30 -10.30
C ALA A 268 -7.02 10.42 -9.26
N ARG A 269 -6.59 10.19 -8.03
CA ARG A 269 -6.50 11.21 -6.99
C ARG A 269 -5.04 11.46 -6.62
N ALA A 270 -4.75 12.62 -6.02
CA ALA A 270 -3.44 12.89 -5.45
C ALA A 270 -3.02 11.82 -4.43
N PRO A 271 -1.72 11.61 -4.17
CA PRO A 271 -1.23 10.54 -3.30
C PRO A 271 -1.89 10.50 -1.90
N HIS A 272 -2.13 11.67 -1.32
CA HIS A 272 -2.71 11.86 0.01
C HIS A 272 -3.97 12.73 -0.09
N SER A 273 -5.10 12.15 -0.48
CA SER A 273 -6.32 12.93 -0.75
C SER A 273 -7.62 12.25 -0.35
N THR A 274 -7.56 11.13 0.38
CA THR A 274 -8.76 10.41 0.81
C THR A 274 -9.08 10.64 2.30
N ASP A 275 -10.27 10.30 2.72
CA ASP A 275 -10.65 10.31 4.14
C ASP A 275 -10.29 9.00 4.87
N GLY A 276 -9.34 8.23 4.30
CA GLY A 276 -8.82 6.98 4.85
C GLY A 276 -8.98 5.77 3.94
N CYS A 277 -9.83 5.84 2.93
CA CYS A 277 -9.98 4.79 1.90
C CYS A 277 -8.73 4.70 1.00
N LEU A 278 -8.65 3.61 0.27
CA LEU A 278 -7.61 3.29 -0.70
C LEU A 278 -8.21 3.45 -2.09
N VAL A 279 -7.87 4.54 -2.79
CA VAL A 279 -8.52 4.91 -4.06
C VAL A 279 -7.61 4.61 -5.24
N LEU A 280 -8.14 3.85 -6.20
CA LEU A 280 -7.48 3.45 -7.43
C LEU A 280 -8.21 4.03 -8.65
N SER A 281 -7.61 3.93 -9.82
CA SER A 281 -8.34 4.17 -11.06
C SER A 281 -9.47 3.13 -11.25
N ASN A 282 -10.50 3.48 -12.01
CA ASN A 282 -11.59 2.54 -12.29
C ASN A 282 -11.12 1.25 -12.99
N PRO A 283 -10.22 1.29 -13.97
CA PRO A 283 -9.64 0.07 -14.54
C PRO A 283 -8.93 -0.81 -13.50
N ASP A 284 -8.10 -0.22 -12.64
CA ASP A 284 -7.31 -0.96 -11.66
C ASP A 284 -8.18 -1.64 -10.60
N ILE A 285 -9.19 -0.93 -10.07
CA ILE A 285 -10.12 -1.55 -9.11
C ILE A 285 -10.96 -2.66 -9.75
N ARG A 286 -11.30 -2.56 -11.05
CA ARG A 286 -11.97 -3.63 -11.78
C ARG A 286 -11.13 -4.90 -11.74
N THR A 287 -9.85 -4.83 -12.08
CA THR A 287 -8.93 -5.96 -12.03
C THR A 287 -8.87 -6.57 -10.62
N LEU A 288 -8.78 -5.74 -9.58
CA LEU A 288 -8.81 -6.24 -8.21
C LEU A 288 -10.12 -6.94 -7.87
N MET A 289 -11.26 -6.39 -8.29
CA MET A 289 -12.57 -7.01 -8.05
C MET A 289 -12.74 -8.35 -8.77
N GLU A 290 -12.12 -8.54 -9.92
CA GLU A 290 -12.18 -9.78 -10.69
C GLU A 290 -11.20 -10.85 -10.17
N THR A 291 -10.07 -10.45 -9.61
CA THR A 291 -9.00 -11.37 -9.21
C THR A 291 -9.02 -11.76 -7.73
N THR A 292 -9.74 -11.01 -6.90
CA THR A 292 -9.77 -11.23 -5.44
C THR A 292 -10.99 -12.03 -4.99
N THR A 293 -10.84 -12.70 -3.85
CA THR A 293 -11.90 -13.52 -3.23
C THR A 293 -12.28 -12.94 -1.88
N VAL A 294 -13.57 -12.64 -1.71
CA VAL A 294 -14.14 -12.15 -0.44
C VAL A 294 -13.85 -13.13 0.70
N ARG A 295 -13.53 -12.60 1.89
CA ARG A 295 -13.16 -13.29 3.13
C ARG A 295 -11.85 -14.07 3.09
N ASN A 296 -11.25 -14.27 1.92
CA ASN A 296 -10.03 -15.08 1.77
C ASN A 296 -8.80 -14.26 1.38
N THR A 297 -8.93 -13.22 0.55
CA THR A 297 -7.81 -12.39 0.11
C THR A 297 -7.30 -11.50 1.25
N PRO A 298 -6.05 -11.69 1.72
CA PRO A 298 -5.41 -10.81 2.69
C PRO A 298 -4.98 -9.50 2.03
N VAL A 299 -5.06 -8.42 2.80
CA VAL A 299 -4.64 -7.07 2.42
C VAL A 299 -3.73 -6.52 3.51
N VAL A 300 -2.45 -6.47 3.24
CA VAL A 300 -1.45 -5.82 4.11
C VAL A 300 -1.38 -4.34 3.75
N VAL A 301 -1.56 -3.46 4.73
CA VAL A 301 -1.34 -2.02 4.57
C VAL A 301 -0.20 -1.62 5.48
N ALA A 302 0.92 -1.20 4.91
CA ALA A 302 2.12 -0.77 5.62
C ALA A 302 2.46 0.69 5.30
N SER A 303 3.09 1.39 6.24
CA SER A 303 3.69 2.71 5.96
C SER A 303 4.76 2.59 4.88
N GLN A 304 5.60 1.55 5.00
CA GLN A 304 6.59 1.14 4.02
C GLN A 304 6.71 -0.38 4.06
N LEU A 305 6.71 -1.03 2.90
CA LEU A 305 6.90 -2.48 2.79
C LEU A 305 8.36 -2.87 2.92
N VAL A 306 8.60 -3.93 3.70
CA VAL A 306 9.91 -4.59 3.78
C VAL A 306 9.86 -5.84 2.94
N TRP A 307 10.71 -5.90 1.91
CA TRP A 307 10.77 -6.99 0.97
C TRP A 307 11.76 -8.08 1.42
N LYS A 308 11.36 -9.32 1.34
CA LYS A 308 12.17 -10.49 1.73
C LYS A 308 12.13 -11.56 0.64
N SER A 309 13.23 -12.28 0.48
CA SER A 309 13.20 -13.50 -0.31
C SER A 309 12.40 -14.59 0.41
N PRO A 310 11.77 -15.54 -0.29
CA PRO A 310 11.07 -16.68 0.34
C PRO A 310 11.93 -17.42 1.36
N LYS A 311 13.23 -17.60 1.08
CA LYS A 311 14.18 -18.23 2.00
C LYS A 311 14.31 -17.49 3.35
N GLN A 312 14.29 -16.15 3.32
CA GLN A 312 14.38 -15.34 4.55
C GLN A 312 13.11 -15.42 5.41
N LEU A 313 12.01 -15.90 4.85
CA LEU A 313 10.73 -16.08 5.55
C LEU A 313 10.55 -17.49 6.13
N GLU A 314 11.39 -18.46 5.73
CA GLU A 314 11.26 -19.86 6.16
C GLU A 314 11.43 -20.03 7.67
N ASP A 315 12.47 -19.43 8.27
CA ASP A 315 12.75 -19.61 9.71
C ASP A 315 11.66 -19.01 10.60
N PRO A 316 11.20 -17.75 10.38
CA PRO A 316 10.03 -17.21 11.09
C PRO A 316 8.78 -18.06 10.93
N ALA A 317 8.51 -18.57 9.72
CA ALA A 317 7.36 -19.42 9.45
C ALA A 317 7.46 -20.76 10.16
N LYS A 318 8.64 -21.43 10.15
CA LYS A 318 8.90 -22.70 10.86
C LYS A 318 8.80 -22.52 12.37
N SER A 319 9.37 -21.45 12.93
CA SER A 319 9.31 -21.13 14.34
C SER A 319 7.86 -20.98 14.83
N PHE A 320 7.06 -20.22 14.08
CA PHE A 320 5.65 -20.05 14.44
C PHE A 320 4.84 -21.34 14.23
N ALA A 321 5.11 -22.10 13.18
CA ALA A 321 4.46 -23.38 12.92
C ALA A 321 4.65 -24.37 14.07
N ALA A 322 5.82 -24.40 14.71
CA ALA A 322 6.08 -25.21 15.90
C ALA A 322 5.20 -24.79 17.09
N THR A 323 5.02 -23.49 17.30
CA THR A 323 4.13 -22.96 18.34
C THR A 323 2.67 -23.36 18.09
N LEU A 324 2.21 -23.21 16.85
CA LEU A 324 0.84 -23.59 16.48
C LEU A 324 0.61 -25.12 16.63
N GLU A 325 1.62 -25.93 16.32
CA GLU A 325 1.58 -27.37 16.49
C GLU A 325 1.50 -27.77 17.98
N ASN A 326 2.23 -27.08 18.85
CA ASN A 326 2.15 -27.28 20.29
C ASN A 326 0.73 -26.97 20.84
N TRP A 327 0.12 -25.87 20.38
CA TRP A 327 -1.27 -25.55 20.70
C TRP A 327 -2.24 -26.62 20.19
N ARG A 328 -2.09 -27.05 18.92
CA ARG A 328 -2.92 -28.10 18.34
C ARG A 328 -2.82 -29.40 19.14
N THR A 329 -1.60 -29.78 19.50
CA THR A 329 -1.35 -30.99 20.28
C THR A 329 -1.98 -30.92 21.69
N ALA A 330 -1.84 -29.79 22.39
CA ALA A 330 -2.50 -29.55 23.67
C ALA A 330 -4.03 -29.67 23.56
N LYS A 331 -4.61 -29.06 22.51
CA LYS A 331 -6.05 -29.14 22.24
C LYS A 331 -6.51 -30.58 21.95
N SER A 332 -5.76 -31.31 21.13
CA SER A 332 -6.07 -32.70 20.74
C SER A 332 -5.94 -33.69 21.90
N SER A 333 -5.02 -33.44 22.81
CA SER A 333 -4.85 -34.31 24.02
C SER A 333 -6.01 -34.21 25.01
N GLY A 334 -6.87 -33.18 24.88
CA GLY A 334 -7.95 -32.93 25.84
C GLY A 334 -7.49 -32.24 27.12
N ASP A 335 -6.24 -31.84 27.21
CA ASP A 335 -5.70 -31.12 28.38
C ASP A 335 -6.09 -29.64 28.32
N LEU A 336 -7.23 -29.34 28.96
CA LEU A 336 -7.75 -27.96 28.95
C LEU A 336 -6.77 -26.96 29.59
N LYS A 337 -6.07 -27.34 30.65
CA LYS A 337 -5.11 -26.46 31.32
C LYS A 337 -3.94 -26.09 30.40
N LYS A 338 -3.36 -27.09 29.72
CA LYS A 338 -2.30 -26.84 28.73
C LYS A 338 -2.80 -26.01 27.54
N THR A 339 -4.03 -26.27 27.09
CA THR A 339 -4.62 -25.51 25.99
C THR A 339 -4.83 -24.05 26.38
N LEU A 340 -5.42 -23.77 27.55
CA LEU A 340 -5.66 -22.43 28.05
C LEU A 340 -4.37 -21.64 28.30
N ALA A 341 -3.24 -22.30 28.53
CA ALA A 341 -1.95 -21.65 28.69
C ALA A 341 -1.50 -20.89 27.43
N PHE A 342 -2.07 -21.20 26.28
CA PHE A 342 -1.81 -20.44 25.03
C PHE A 342 -2.62 -19.16 24.90
N TYR A 343 -3.61 -18.91 25.76
CA TYR A 343 -4.50 -17.76 25.66
C TYR A 343 -4.03 -16.63 26.58
N THR A 344 -4.24 -15.38 26.16
CA THR A 344 -3.96 -14.21 27.00
C THR A 344 -5.08 -14.02 28.04
N PRO A 345 -4.80 -13.41 29.20
CA PRO A 345 -5.85 -13.09 30.19
C PRO A 345 -6.94 -12.16 29.64
N ASP A 346 -6.57 -11.26 28.72
CA ASP A 346 -7.47 -10.32 28.03
C ASP A 346 -8.05 -10.89 26.71
N PHE A 347 -8.02 -12.20 26.54
CA PHE A 347 -8.61 -12.87 25.39
C PHE A 347 -10.07 -12.46 25.17
N SER A 348 -10.43 -12.30 23.91
CA SER A 348 -11.82 -12.06 23.52
C SER A 348 -12.19 -12.86 22.26
N SER A 349 -13.40 -13.39 22.22
CA SER A 349 -14.02 -14.00 21.05
C SER A 349 -15.40 -13.39 20.84
N TYR A 350 -15.50 -12.43 19.94
CA TYR A 350 -16.76 -11.68 19.67
C TYR A 350 -17.44 -11.18 20.96
N GLY A 351 -16.65 -10.54 21.83
CA GLY A 351 -17.11 -9.98 23.10
C GLY A 351 -17.18 -10.98 24.26
N LYS A 352 -16.93 -12.28 24.04
CA LYS A 352 -16.83 -13.27 25.11
C LYS A 352 -15.42 -13.27 25.69
N SER A 353 -15.32 -13.12 27.03
CA SER A 353 -14.05 -13.29 27.74
C SER A 353 -13.54 -14.74 27.70
N LEU A 354 -12.31 -14.96 28.16
CA LEU A 354 -11.73 -16.31 28.23
C LEU A 354 -12.60 -17.26 29.08
N ASP A 355 -13.14 -16.77 30.18
CA ASP A 355 -14.01 -17.58 31.06
C ASP A 355 -15.30 -17.98 30.35
N GLN A 356 -15.90 -17.08 29.58
CA GLN A 356 -17.10 -17.36 28.81
C GLN A 356 -16.83 -18.24 27.57
N PHE A 357 -15.61 -18.19 27.03
CA PHE A 357 -15.17 -19.02 25.92
C PHE A 357 -14.76 -20.44 26.34
N THR A 358 -14.22 -20.60 27.54
CA THR A 358 -13.71 -21.88 28.08
C THR A 358 -14.72 -23.03 28.00
N PRO A 359 -16.01 -22.88 28.34
CA PRO A 359 -17.00 -23.97 28.21
C PRO A 359 -17.16 -24.43 26.76
N MET A 360 -17.12 -23.51 25.80
CA MET A 360 -17.19 -23.83 24.35
C MET A 360 -15.95 -24.61 23.92
N LEU A 361 -14.75 -24.15 24.28
CA LEU A 361 -13.50 -24.83 24.00
C LEU A 361 -13.48 -26.24 24.58
N LYS A 362 -13.93 -26.39 25.85
CA LYS A 362 -14.06 -27.69 26.50
C LYS A 362 -15.04 -28.63 25.78
N ALA A 363 -16.15 -28.10 25.29
CA ALA A 363 -17.12 -28.87 24.49
C ALA A 363 -16.53 -29.31 23.14
N GLU A 364 -15.81 -28.41 22.42
CA GLU A 364 -15.10 -28.77 21.21
C GLU A 364 -14.06 -29.86 21.42
N MET A 365 -13.24 -29.74 22.50
CA MET A 365 -12.22 -30.73 22.86
C MET A 365 -12.86 -32.07 23.20
N LYS A 366 -14.01 -32.08 23.93
CA LYS A 366 -14.76 -33.31 24.26
C LYS A 366 -15.34 -33.97 23.01
N ALA A 367 -15.87 -33.17 22.07
CA ALA A 367 -16.41 -33.69 20.81
C ALA A 367 -15.32 -34.31 19.91
N SER A 368 -14.09 -33.83 20.05
CA SER A 368 -12.91 -34.36 19.34
C SER A 368 -12.17 -35.47 20.12
N LYS A 369 -12.65 -35.88 21.32
CA LYS A 369 -11.96 -36.81 22.19
C LYS A 369 -11.57 -38.11 21.48
N GLY A 370 -10.27 -38.45 21.55
CA GLY A 370 -9.70 -39.61 20.88
C GLY A 370 -9.46 -39.44 19.37
N ARG A 371 -9.71 -38.26 18.80
CA ARG A 371 -9.41 -37.94 17.40
C ARG A 371 -8.42 -36.79 17.34
N ASN A 372 -7.39 -36.91 16.51
CA ASN A 372 -6.51 -35.80 16.27
C ASN A 372 -7.27 -34.66 15.54
N VAL A 373 -7.02 -33.45 15.97
CA VAL A 373 -7.42 -32.25 15.24
C VAL A 373 -6.38 -31.98 14.17
N GLU A 374 -6.79 -31.89 12.91
CA GLU A 374 -5.94 -31.50 11.80
C GLU A 374 -6.18 -30.03 11.46
N LEU A 375 -5.10 -29.30 11.20
CA LEU A 375 -5.16 -27.94 10.69
C LEU A 375 -4.85 -27.97 9.20
N LYS A 376 -5.82 -27.55 8.39
CA LYS A 376 -5.71 -27.47 6.92
C LYS A 376 -5.70 -26.04 6.48
N ASP A 377 -5.19 -25.79 5.28
CA ASP A 377 -5.26 -24.48 4.63
C ASP A 377 -4.66 -23.35 5.46
N LEU A 378 -3.50 -23.61 6.02
CA LEU A 378 -2.80 -22.70 6.93
C LEU A 378 -2.24 -21.49 6.21
N SER A 379 -2.58 -20.30 6.69
CA SER A 379 -1.96 -19.03 6.32
C SER A 379 -1.45 -18.30 7.55
N TYR A 380 -0.23 -17.72 7.46
CA TYR A 380 0.40 -16.94 8.53
C TYR A 380 0.77 -15.56 8.01
N PHE A 381 0.30 -14.52 8.70
CA PHE A 381 0.59 -13.12 8.38
C PHE A 381 1.18 -12.45 9.61
N GLN A 382 2.46 -12.08 9.51
CA GLN A 382 3.16 -11.39 10.59
C GLN A 382 2.90 -9.89 10.51
N TRP A 383 2.68 -9.26 11.65
CA TRP A 383 2.64 -7.82 11.78
C TRP A 383 3.50 -7.39 12.96
N SER A 384 4.40 -6.45 12.72
CA SER A 384 5.31 -5.94 13.74
C SER A 384 5.28 -4.42 13.73
N ASP A 385 4.90 -3.86 14.86
CA ASP A 385 4.95 -2.43 15.15
C ASP A 385 5.32 -2.23 16.64
N SER A 386 4.39 -1.81 17.49
CA SER A 386 4.58 -1.73 18.94
C SER A 386 4.61 -3.12 19.62
N ALA A 387 4.10 -4.15 18.96
CA ALA A 387 4.14 -5.54 19.38
C ALA A 387 4.24 -6.47 18.17
N GLU A 388 4.87 -7.62 18.36
CA GLU A 388 4.89 -8.68 17.35
C GLU A 388 3.58 -9.45 17.40
N THR A 389 2.85 -9.51 16.30
CA THR A 389 1.58 -10.22 16.19
C THR A 389 1.57 -11.16 14.99
N MET A 390 0.77 -12.22 15.08
CA MET A 390 0.56 -13.17 14.01
C MET A 390 -0.94 -13.35 13.79
N VAL A 391 -1.38 -13.20 12.56
CA VAL A 391 -2.74 -13.52 12.13
C VAL A 391 -2.69 -14.87 11.43
N VAL A 392 -3.43 -15.84 11.97
CA VAL A 392 -3.47 -17.21 11.46
C VAL A 392 -4.86 -17.53 10.97
N SER A 393 -4.97 -18.06 9.76
CA SER A 393 -6.23 -18.63 9.25
C SER A 393 -6.03 -20.09 8.92
N PHE A 394 -7.00 -20.94 9.28
CA PHE A 394 -6.95 -22.37 9.02
C PHE A 394 -8.35 -23.01 9.04
N GLY A 395 -8.47 -24.16 8.39
CA GLY A 395 -9.58 -25.09 8.59
C GLY A 395 -9.26 -26.03 9.73
N GLU A 396 -10.07 -26.06 10.78
CA GLU A 396 -9.95 -27.04 11.87
C GLU A 396 -10.85 -28.23 11.59
N VAL A 397 -10.25 -29.41 11.37
CA VAL A 397 -10.94 -30.63 10.94
C VAL A 397 -10.64 -31.76 11.93
N SER A 398 -11.66 -32.41 12.45
CA SER A 398 -11.46 -33.63 13.23
C SER A 398 -11.02 -34.78 12.31
N ALA A 399 -10.04 -35.57 12.74
CA ALA A 399 -9.53 -36.69 11.97
C ALA A 399 -10.67 -37.62 11.50
N GLY A 400 -10.64 -37.96 10.22
CA GLY A 400 -11.66 -38.77 9.56
C GLY A 400 -12.89 -38.00 9.08
N LYS A 401 -12.96 -36.66 9.27
CA LYS A 401 -13.98 -35.80 8.65
C LYS A 401 -13.43 -35.08 7.42
N ARG A 402 -14.28 -34.77 6.46
CA ARG A 402 -13.91 -34.04 5.23
C ARG A 402 -13.98 -32.52 5.41
N THR A 403 -14.86 -32.04 6.27
CA THR A 403 -15.13 -30.63 6.51
C THR A 403 -14.93 -30.26 7.97
N GLY A 404 -14.60 -29.03 8.23
CA GLY A 404 -14.41 -28.46 9.54
C GLY A 404 -14.77 -26.98 9.58
N MET A 405 -14.42 -26.30 10.66
CA MET A 405 -14.66 -24.87 10.81
C MET A 405 -13.45 -24.07 10.32
N HIS A 406 -13.70 -23.02 9.54
CA HIS A 406 -12.66 -22.06 9.22
C HIS A 406 -12.50 -21.09 10.38
N LYS A 407 -11.31 -21.09 10.98
CA LYS A 407 -10.97 -20.26 12.13
C LYS A 407 -9.89 -19.24 11.77
N ARG A 408 -9.97 -18.10 12.45
CA ARG A 408 -8.91 -17.09 12.45
C ARG A 408 -8.52 -16.79 13.88
N GLN A 409 -7.21 -16.87 14.15
CA GLN A 409 -6.61 -16.52 15.42
C GLN A 409 -5.69 -15.31 15.27
N TYR A 410 -5.69 -14.47 16.30
CA TYR A 410 -4.72 -13.40 16.45
C TYR A 410 -3.85 -13.70 17.66
N TRP A 411 -2.56 -13.79 17.42
CA TRP A 411 -1.55 -14.09 18.42
C TRP A 411 -0.72 -12.83 18.67
N VAL A 412 -0.24 -12.67 19.91
CA VAL A 412 0.71 -11.63 20.29
C VAL A 412 1.90 -12.29 20.97
N ARG A 413 3.10 -11.77 20.70
CA ARG A 413 4.31 -12.21 21.40
C ARG A 413 4.47 -11.42 22.69
N SER A 414 4.49 -12.10 23.83
CA SER A 414 4.67 -11.53 25.16
C SER A 414 5.71 -12.37 25.90
N SER A 415 6.72 -11.71 26.51
CA SER A 415 7.79 -12.41 27.24
C SER A 415 8.41 -13.57 26.45
N ASN A 416 8.62 -13.37 25.15
CA ASN A 416 9.14 -14.36 24.20
C ASN A 416 8.25 -15.56 23.89
N GLU A 417 7.01 -15.57 24.37
CA GLU A 417 6.00 -16.59 24.08
C GLU A 417 4.87 -16.03 23.22
N TRP A 418 4.32 -16.85 22.32
CA TRP A 418 3.15 -16.53 21.55
C TRP A 418 1.87 -16.88 22.31
N LYS A 419 0.93 -15.94 22.43
CA LYS A 419 -0.36 -16.12 23.10
C LYS A 419 -1.51 -15.66 22.20
N ILE A 420 -2.62 -16.39 22.22
CA ILE A 420 -3.84 -16.07 21.48
C ILE A 420 -4.64 -15.03 22.25
N PHE A 421 -4.92 -13.89 21.64
CA PHE A 421 -5.80 -12.88 22.23
C PHE A 421 -7.18 -12.82 21.56
N PHE A 422 -7.32 -13.47 20.40
CA PHE A 422 -8.60 -13.62 19.71
C PHE A 422 -8.64 -14.95 18.95
N GLU A 423 -9.79 -15.61 18.97
CA GLU A 423 -10.15 -16.72 18.10
C GLU A 423 -11.59 -16.56 17.63
N GLY A 424 -11.85 -16.75 16.35
CA GLY A 424 -13.18 -16.67 15.78
C GLY A 424 -13.34 -17.51 14.52
N VAL A 425 -14.58 -17.82 14.18
CA VAL A 425 -15.00 -18.49 12.92
C VAL A 425 -15.27 -17.44 11.86
N HIS A 426 -14.88 -17.67 10.61
CA HIS A 426 -15.07 -16.70 9.51
C HIS A 426 -15.52 -17.37 8.21
#